data_83007841085cb0c925f8ed14522e2099
#
_entry.id   83007841085cb0c925f8ed14522e2099
#
_cell.length_a   1.000
_cell.length_b   1.000
_cell.length_c   1.000
_cell.angle_alpha   90.00
_cell.angle_beta   90.00
_cell.angle_gamma   90.00
#
_symmetry.space_group_name_H-M   'P 1'
#
loop_
_entity.id
_entity.type
_entity.pdbx_description
1 polymer ?
#
loop_
_entity_poly.entity_id
_entity_poly.type
_entity_poly.pdbx_seq_one_letter_code
_entity_poly.pdbx_strand_id
1 'polypeptide(L)'
;QLSLLTKENAFFAHAYRCCKDESFSYERVKSTLENFVAEVAMLSLEPEEQREEKSKKIHLSHNDFRKKLFCSIVTSGLWTESDAKAYAQLIISPTIDSIDAQLMVSAIMVAATNYQDFHKFVTLLSVYQKAQDEHVRQKALIGWIFIITSTIAIDHRVQIMLIDVLKDDHVVQELSDLQKQI
;
A
#
# COMPACT_ATOMS: atom_id res chain seq x y z
N GLN A 1 -8.25 -15.90 -22.67
CA GLN A 1 -8.81 -14.61 -22.16
C GLN A 1 -9.96 -14.84 -21.16
N LEU A 2 -10.98 -15.68 -21.47
CA LEU A 2 -12.10 -15.94 -20.54
C LEU A 2 -11.65 -16.55 -19.20
N SER A 3 -10.63 -17.42 -19.19
CA SER A 3 -10.14 -18.06 -17.95
C SER A 3 -9.38 -17.07 -17.05
N LEU A 4 -8.75 -16.03 -17.60
CA LEU A 4 -8.10 -14.95 -16.85
C LEU A 4 -9.16 -14.04 -16.22
N LEU A 5 -10.16 -13.60 -16.99
CA LEU A 5 -11.27 -12.77 -16.46
C LEU A 5 -12.05 -13.46 -15.34
N THR A 6 -12.26 -14.77 -15.41
CA THR A 6 -12.92 -15.52 -14.33
C THR A 6 -12.06 -15.65 -13.07
N LYS A 7 -10.73 -15.75 -13.21
CA LYS A 7 -9.80 -15.78 -12.07
C LYS A 7 -9.68 -14.40 -11.40
N GLU A 8 -9.60 -13.33 -12.18
CA GLU A 8 -9.61 -11.95 -11.67
C GLU A 8 -10.89 -11.64 -10.92
N ASN A 9 -12.05 -11.95 -11.50
CA ASN A 9 -13.34 -11.79 -10.82
C ASN A 9 -13.44 -12.61 -9.52
N ALA A 10 -12.88 -13.82 -9.49
CA ALA A 10 -12.85 -14.65 -8.29
C ALA A 10 -11.96 -14.03 -7.20
N PHE A 11 -10.81 -13.44 -7.56
CA PHE A 11 -9.93 -12.76 -6.62
C PHE A 11 -10.62 -11.55 -5.97
N PHE A 12 -11.20 -10.65 -6.77
CA PHE A 12 -11.90 -9.46 -6.25
C PHE A 12 -13.14 -9.84 -5.43
N ALA A 13 -13.91 -10.84 -5.86
CA ALA A 13 -15.04 -11.33 -5.09
C ALA A 13 -14.62 -11.95 -3.75
N HIS A 14 -13.48 -12.63 -3.70
CA HIS A 14 -12.90 -13.14 -2.46
C HIS A 14 -12.43 -11.99 -1.57
N ALA A 15 -11.67 -11.04 -2.11
CA ALA A 15 -11.17 -9.89 -1.38
C ALA A 15 -12.33 -9.07 -0.77
N TYR A 16 -13.39 -8.81 -1.53
CA TYR A 16 -14.57 -8.12 -1.03
C TYR A 16 -15.22 -8.86 0.17
N ARG A 17 -15.38 -10.19 0.08
CA ARG A 17 -15.93 -10.98 1.19
C ARG A 17 -15.05 -10.95 2.44
N CYS A 18 -13.73 -10.80 2.29
CA CYS A 18 -12.82 -10.73 3.43
C CYS A 18 -12.96 -9.46 4.27
N CYS A 19 -13.40 -8.35 3.68
CA CYS A 19 -13.42 -7.04 4.34
C CYS A 19 -14.79 -6.38 4.45
N LYS A 20 -15.85 -6.95 3.85
CA LYS A 20 -17.18 -6.32 3.75
C LYS A 20 -17.83 -5.94 5.08
N ASP A 21 -17.54 -6.68 6.14
CA ASP A 21 -18.16 -6.53 7.46
C ASP A 21 -17.37 -5.58 8.38
N GLU A 22 -16.27 -4.99 7.88
CA GLU A 22 -15.42 -4.08 8.64
C GLU A 22 -15.28 -2.71 7.99
N SER A 23 -15.22 -1.68 8.83
CA SER A 23 -14.92 -0.32 8.40
C SER A 23 -13.42 -0.06 8.51
N PHE A 24 -12.79 0.44 7.44
CA PHE A 24 -11.37 0.79 7.36
C PHE A 24 -11.22 2.31 7.18
N SER A 25 -11.78 3.11 8.15
CA SER A 25 -11.49 4.54 8.18
C SER A 25 -10.00 4.78 8.47
N TYR A 26 -9.49 5.92 8.02
CA TYR A 26 -8.10 6.31 8.25
C TYR A 26 -7.69 6.23 9.72
N GLU A 27 -8.51 6.80 10.60
CA GLU A 27 -8.23 6.83 12.04
C GLU A 27 -8.19 5.43 12.64
N ARG A 28 -9.11 4.56 12.23
CA ARG A 28 -9.14 3.16 12.69
C ARG A 28 -7.91 2.39 12.21
N VAL A 29 -7.56 2.53 10.94
CA VAL A 29 -6.37 1.84 10.39
C VAL A 29 -5.12 2.31 11.12
N LYS A 30 -4.93 3.62 11.25
CA LYS A 30 -3.80 4.21 11.95
C LYS A 30 -3.71 3.70 13.38
N SER A 31 -4.76 3.88 14.18
CA SER A 31 -4.76 3.47 15.59
C SER A 31 -4.53 1.97 15.76
N THR A 32 -5.09 1.15 14.89
CA THR A 32 -4.91 -0.31 14.97
C THR A 32 -3.47 -0.72 14.67
N LEU A 33 -2.83 -0.16 13.64
CA LEU A 33 -1.44 -0.45 13.30
C LEU A 33 -0.48 0.06 14.38
N GLU A 34 -0.69 1.28 14.91
CA GLU A 34 0.09 1.83 16.02
C GLU A 34 -0.05 0.98 17.29
N ASN A 35 -1.24 0.47 17.57
CA ASN A 35 -1.48 -0.43 18.72
C ASN A 35 -0.69 -1.75 18.55
N PHE A 36 -0.64 -2.35 17.38
CA PHE A 36 0.16 -3.55 17.16
C PHE A 36 1.66 -3.31 17.41
N VAL A 37 2.19 -2.17 16.96
CA VAL A 37 3.59 -1.79 17.26
C VAL A 37 3.80 -1.66 18.77
N ALA A 38 2.87 -1.00 19.48
CA ALA A 38 2.94 -0.85 20.94
C ALA A 38 2.82 -2.21 21.66
N GLU A 39 1.90 -3.08 21.26
CA GLU A 39 1.72 -4.42 21.85
C GLU A 39 2.99 -5.27 21.69
N VAL A 40 3.63 -5.24 20.52
CA VAL A 40 4.91 -5.94 20.29
C VAL A 40 6.02 -5.38 21.18
N ALA A 41 6.12 -4.06 21.31
CA ALA A 41 7.10 -3.43 22.20
C ALA A 41 6.89 -3.83 23.67
N MET A 42 5.64 -3.94 24.11
CA MET A 42 5.28 -4.34 25.48
C MET A 42 5.60 -5.81 25.79
N LEU A 43 5.75 -6.68 24.78
CA LEU A 43 6.14 -8.08 25.01
C LEU A 43 7.47 -8.22 25.76
N SER A 44 8.37 -7.26 25.61
CA SER A 44 9.66 -7.27 26.33
C SER A 44 9.49 -7.17 27.85
N LEU A 45 8.39 -6.61 28.33
CA LEU A 45 8.05 -6.43 29.75
C LEU A 45 7.28 -7.62 30.34
N GLU A 46 6.83 -8.54 29.51
CA GLU A 46 6.06 -9.70 29.95
C GLU A 46 6.95 -10.81 30.55
N PRO A 47 6.44 -11.58 31.52
CA PRO A 47 7.13 -12.78 32.01
C PRO A 47 7.41 -13.77 30.88
N GLU A 48 8.57 -14.41 30.91
CA GLU A 48 9.07 -15.29 29.84
C GLU A 48 8.08 -16.42 29.49
N GLU A 49 7.44 -16.99 30.51
CA GLU A 49 6.47 -18.08 30.40
C GLU A 49 5.21 -17.71 29.58
N GLN A 50 4.81 -16.42 29.60
CA GLN A 50 3.60 -15.94 28.92
C GLN A 50 3.90 -15.23 27.60
N ARG A 51 5.17 -14.86 27.38
CA ARG A 51 5.60 -14.05 26.22
C ARG A 51 5.33 -14.74 24.89
N GLU A 52 5.61 -16.04 24.81
CA GLU A 52 5.44 -16.80 23.55
C GLU A 52 3.95 -16.90 23.15
N GLU A 53 3.08 -17.19 24.09
CA GLU A 53 1.64 -17.30 23.81
C GLU A 53 1.03 -15.95 23.41
N LYS A 54 1.37 -14.87 24.15
CA LYS A 54 0.94 -13.51 23.83
C LYS A 54 1.47 -13.06 22.47
N SER A 55 2.74 -13.31 22.18
CA SER A 55 3.34 -13.01 20.88
C SER A 55 2.60 -13.69 19.74
N LYS A 56 2.33 -14.99 19.84
CA LYS A 56 1.55 -15.72 18.83
C LYS A 56 0.18 -15.11 18.61
N LYS A 57 -0.52 -14.73 19.69
CA LYS A 57 -1.85 -14.14 19.61
C LYS A 57 -1.82 -12.77 18.91
N ILE A 58 -0.85 -11.91 19.27
CA ILE A 58 -0.67 -10.60 18.63
C ILE A 58 -0.38 -10.78 17.13
N HIS A 59 0.55 -11.65 16.77
CA HIS A 59 0.89 -11.90 15.37
C HIS A 59 -0.29 -12.46 14.55
N LEU A 60 -1.08 -13.35 15.11
CA LEU A 60 -2.28 -13.86 14.43
C LEU A 60 -3.32 -12.76 14.20
N SER A 61 -3.58 -11.93 15.21
CA SER A 61 -4.49 -10.80 15.10
C SER A 61 -4.01 -9.77 14.07
N HIS A 62 -2.72 -9.45 14.10
CA HIS A 62 -2.09 -8.52 13.15
C HIS A 62 -2.17 -9.06 11.71
N ASN A 63 -1.87 -10.33 11.50
CA ASN A 63 -1.96 -10.95 10.17
C ASN A 63 -3.40 -10.97 9.63
N ASP A 64 -4.40 -11.22 10.47
CA ASP A 64 -5.80 -11.15 10.06
C ASP A 64 -6.19 -9.71 9.68
N PHE A 65 -5.79 -8.73 10.47
CA PHE A 65 -6.02 -7.32 10.15
C PHE A 65 -5.33 -6.90 8.85
N ARG A 66 -4.04 -7.26 8.64
CA ARG A 66 -3.29 -7.03 7.40
C ARG A 66 -4.02 -7.56 6.17
N LYS A 67 -4.48 -8.80 6.27
CA LYS A 67 -5.22 -9.45 5.18
C LYS A 67 -6.49 -8.69 4.83
N LYS A 68 -7.26 -8.28 5.83
CA LYS A 68 -8.50 -7.54 5.65
C LYS A 68 -8.26 -6.13 5.13
N LEU A 69 -7.22 -5.43 5.64
CA LEU A 69 -6.79 -4.12 5.16
C LEU A 69 -6.37 -4.17 3.69
N PHE A 70 -5.55 -5.16 3.32
CA PHE A 70 -5.17 -5.37 1.92
C PHE A 70 -6.41 -5.55 1.03
N CYS A 71 -7.31 -6.43 1.43
CA CYS A 71 -8.56 -6.66 0.70
C CYS A 71 -9.42 -5.40 0.57
N SER A 72 -9.52 -4.61 1.63
CA SER A 72 -10.28 -3.35 1.65
C SER A 72 -9.71 -2.33 0.66
N ILE A 73 -8.38 -2.16 0.63
CA ILE A 73 -7.73 -1.23 -0.32
C ILE A 73 -7.91 -1.72 -1.76
N VAL A 74 -7.69 -3.01 -2.02
CA VAL A 74 -7.81 -3.60 -3.37
C VAL A 74 -9.22 -3.47 -3.92
N THR A 75 -10.24 -3.59 -3.07
CA THR A 75 -11.65 -3.50 -3.46
C THR A 75 -12.24 -2.10 -3.28
N SER A 76 -11.44 -1.13 -2.84
CA SER A 76 -11.90 0.25 -2.72
C SER A 76 -12.28 0.83 -4.09
N GLY A 77 -13.34 1.62 -4.13
CA GLY A 77 -13.71 2.39 -5.32
C GLY A 77 -12.67 3.45 -5.70
N LEU A 78 -13.07 4.41 -6.54
CA LEU A 78 -12.23 5.55 -6.86
C LEU A 78 -11.98 6.38 -5.60
N TRP A 79 -10.73 6.77 -5.40
CA TRP A 79 -10.33 7.59 -4.26
C TRP A 79 -10.58 9.07 -4.53
N THR A 80 -10.76 9.82 -3.45
CA THR A 80 -10.76 11.28 -3.45
C THR A 80 -9.34 11.80 -3.17
N GLU A 81 -9.14 13.10 -3.36
CA GLU A 81 -7.89 13.77 -2.95
C GLU A 81 -7.63 13.63 -1.44
N SER A 82 -8.69 13.63 -0.63
CA SER A 82 -8.59 13.43 0.82
C SER A 82 -8.08 12.03 1.16
N ASP A 83 -8.61 10.99 0.49
CA ASP A 83 -8.14 9.61 0.66
C ASP A 83 -6.67 9.47 0.29
N ALA A 84 -6.28 10.04 -0.85
CA ALA A 84 -4.89 10.02 -1.31
C ALA A 84 -3.93 10.65 -0.29
N LYS A 85 -4.28 11.82 0.25
CA LYS A 85 -3.48 12.50 1.29
C LYS A 85 -3.42 11.68 2.57
N ALA A 86 -4.54 11.13 3.02
CA ALA A 86 -4.63 10.35 4.24
C ALA A 86 -3.76 9.08 4.15
N TYR A 87 -3.90 8.29 3.09
CA TYR A 87 -3.09 7.09 2.90
C TYR A 87 -1.61 7.38 2.68
N ALA A 88 -1.26 8.45 1.94
CA ALA A 88 0.14 8.85 1.80
C ALA A 88 0.76 9.19 3.16
N GLN A 89 0.07 9.98 3.99
CA GLN A 89 0.53 10.32 5.34
C GLN A 89 0.66 9.10 6.25
N LEU A 90 -0.27 8.16 6.16
CA LEU A 90 -0.24 6.92 6.93
C LEU A 90 1.00 6.08 6.57
N ILE A 91 1.24 5.87 5.27
CA ILE A 91 2.33 5.02 4.77
C ILE A 91 3.71 5.60 5.12
N ILE A 92 3.87 6.93 5.09
CA ILE A 92 5.15 7.59 5.43
C ILE A 92 5.33 7.85 6.93
N SER A 93 4.33 7.52 7.74
CA SER A 93 4.39 7.75 9.19
C SER A 93 5.47 6.86 9.83
N PRO A 94 6.37 7.42 10.66
CA PRO A 94 7.39 6.65 11.37
C PRO A 94 6.82 5.74 12.46
N THR A 95 5.53 5.88 12.79
CA THR A 95 4.84 5.03 13.78
C THR A 95 4.27 3.75 13.18
N ILE A 96 4.29 3.63 11.85
CA ILE A 96 3.79 2.46 11.12
C ILE A 96 4.95 1.53 10.77
N ASP A 97 4.76 0.24 11.02
CA ASP A 97 5.74 -0.79 10.65
C ASP A 97 6.00 -0.81 9.13
N SER A 98 7.27 -0.95 8.75
CA SER A 98 7.70 -0.95 7.35
C SER A 98 6.97 -2.00 6.49
N ILE A 99 6.70 -3.19 7.05
CA ILE A 99 6.01 -4.26 6.33
C ILE A 99 4.53 -3.89 6.10
N ASP A 100 3.90 -3.22 7.06
CA ASP A 100 2.52 -2.72 6.91
C ASP A 100 2.44 -1.61 5.87
N ALA A 101 3.40 -0.68 5.87
CA ALA A 101 3.50 0.37 4.87
C ALA A 101 3.69 -0.23 3.46
N GLN A 102 4.59 -1.20 3.31
CA GLN A 102 4.82 -1.91 2.05
C GLN A 102 3.60 -2.69 1.57
N LEU A 103 2.83 -3.28 2.50
CA LEU A 103 1.58 -3.98 2.18
C LEU A 103 0.55 -3.02 1.59
N MET A 104 0.38 -1.85 2.21
CA MET A 104 -0.54 -0.81 1.71
C MET A 104 -0.12 -0.31 0.33
N VAL A 105 1.17 -0.04 0.09
CA VAL A 105 1.69 0.31 -1.23
C VAL A 105 1.34 -0.75 -2.27
N SER A 106 1.54 -2.03 -1.94
CA SER A 106 1.20 -3.14 -2.85
C SER A 106 -0.30 -3.23 -3.15
N ALA A 107 -1.14 -3.04 -2.13
CA ALA A 107 -2.59 -3.05 -2.31
C ALA A 107 -3.08 -1.88 -3.19
N ILE A 108 -2.51 -0.68 -2.98
CA ILE A 108 -2.81 0.51 -3.79
C ILE A 108 -2.41 0.30 -5.25
N MET A 109 -1.23 -0.27 -5.50
CA MET A 109 -0.77 -0.61 -6.85
C MET A 109 -1.76 -1.54 -7.55
N VAL A 110 -2.15 -2.65 -6.91
CA VAL A 110 -3.12 -3.61 -7.48
C VAL A 110 -4.47 -2.95 -7.73
N ALA A 111 -4.96 -2.13 -6.80
CA ALA A 111 -6.22 -1.41 -6.97
C ALA A 111 -6.16 -0.39 -8.12
N ALA A 112 -5.07 0.35 -8.26
CA ALA A 112 -4.90 1.39 -9.26
C ALA A 112 -4.77 0.82 -10.68
N THR A 113 -4.12 -0.33 -10.85
CA THR A 113 -4.03 -1.00 -12.15
C THR A 113 -5.38 -1.52 -12.64
N ASN A 114 -6.27 -1.89 -11.73
CA ASN A 114 -7.59 -2.40 -12.09
C ASN A 114 -8.58 -1.30 -12.51
N TYR A 115 -8.53 -0.12 -11.87
CA TYR A 115 -9.50 0.96 -12.08
C TYR A 115 -8.92 2.25 -12.67
N GLN A 116 -7.61 2.31 -12.97
CA GLN A 116 -6.93 3.52 -13.48
C GLN A 116 -7.22 4.76 -12.61
N ASP A 117 -7.04 4.62 -11.30
CA ASP A 117 -7.37 5.65 -10.33
C ASP A 117 -6.23 6.67 -10.20
N PHE A 118 -6.50 7.91 -10.65
CA PHE A 118 -5.56 9.02 -10.56
C PHE A 118 -5.09 9.29 -9.13
N HIS A 119 -5.96 9.26 -8.14
CA HIS A 119 -5.60 9.58 -6.76
C HIS A 119 -4.76 8.48 -6.11
N LYS A 120 -4.96 7.22 -6.47
CA LYS A 120 -4.08 6.12 -6.07
C LYS A 120 -2.68 6.26 -6.69
N PHE A 121 -2.60 6.67 -7.96
CA PHE A 121 -1.32 7.00 -8.60
C PHE A 121 -0.60 8.13 -7.84
N VAL A 122 -1.30 9.24 -7.55
CA VAL A 122 -0.77 10.38 -6.78
C VAL A 122 -0.27 9.94 -5.41
N THR A 123 -0.99 9.02 -4.75
CA THR A 123 -0.55 8.46 -3.47
C THR A 123 0.81 7.76 -3.60
N LEU A 124 0.97 6.86 -4.57
CA LEU A 124 2.23 6.14 -4.78
C LEU A 124 3.37 7.07 -5.13
N LEU A 125 3.14 8.07 -5.98
CA LEU A 125 4.13 9.08 -6.32
C LEU A 125 4.54 9.91 -5.10
N SER A 126 3.59 10.34 -4.28
CA SER A 126 3.86 11.07 -3.03
C SER A 126 4.64 10.24 -2.02
N VAL A 127 4.32 8.95 -1.89
CA VAL A 127 5.07 8.01 -1.03
C VAL A 127 6.49 7.85 -1.54
N TYR A 128 6.71 7.64 -2.84
CA TYR A 128 8.03 7.55 -3.45
C TYR A 128 8.90 8.79 -3.13
N GLN A 129 8.32 9.98 -3.23
CA GLN A 129 9.05 11.23 -2.99
C GLN A 129 9.36 11.53 -1.52
N LYS A 130 8.57 10.99 -0.57
CA LYS A 130 8.61 11.42 0.84
C LYS A 130 8.97 10.32 1.83
N ALA A 131 8.87 9.04 1.45
CA ALA A 131 9.18 7.95 2.36
C ALA A 131 10.65 7.94 2.74
N GLN A 132 10.92 7.83 4.06
CA GLN A 132 12.27 7.70 4.60
C GLN A 132 12.75 6.23 4.55
N ASP A 133 11.81 5.29 4.62
CA ASP A 133 12.10 3.86 4.49
C ASP A 133 12.35 3.52 3.02
N GLU A 134 13.56 3.01 2.74
CA GLU A 134 14.01 2.69 1.39
C GLU A 134 13.16 1.58 0.74
N HIS A 135 12.74 0.58 1.49
CA HIS A 135 11.91 -0.51 0.96
C HIS A 135 10.52 -0.02 0.56
N VAL A 136 9.95 0.87 1.37
CA VAL A 136 8.66 1.52 1.06
C VAL A 136 8.80 2.41 -0.17
N ARG A 137 9.88 3.20 -0.25
CA ARG A 137 10.18 4.10 -1.35
C ARG A 137 10.35 3.34 -2.68
N GLN A 138 11.18 2.30 -2.68
CA GLN A 138 11.41 1.46 -3.87
C GLN A 138 10.13 0.74 -4.33
N LYS A 139 9.35 0.24 -3.39
CA LYS A 139 8.08 -0.41 -3.72
C LYS A 139 7.08 0.58 -4.32
N ALA A 140 7.04 1.81 -3.84
CA ALA A 140 6.22 2.88 -4.40
C ALA A 140 6.70 3.29 -5.81
N LEU A 141 8.03 3.34 -6.05
CA LEU A 141 8.62 3.55 -7.37
C LEU A 141 8.13 2.51 -8.37
N ILE A 142 8.27 1.24 -8.05
CA ILE A 142 7.77 0.14 -8.89
C ILE A 142 6.26 0.28 -9.12
N GLY A 143 5.51 0.63 -8.07
CA GLY A 143 4.06 0.75 -8.11
C GLY A 143 3.56 1.79 -9.10
N TRP A 144 4.08 3.02 -9.06
CA TRP A 144 3.63 4.06 -9.98
C TRP A 144 4.13 3.83 -11.42
N ILE A 145 5.32 3.24 -11.62
CA ILE A 145 5.79 2.83 -12.95
C ILE A 145 4.87 1.78 -13.55
N PHE A 146 4.49 0.77 -12.75
CA PHE A 146 3.62 -0.29 -13.22
C PHE A 146 2.24 0.23 -13.66
N ILE A 147 1.70 1.23 -12.97
CA ILE A 147 0.44 1.87 -13.35
C ILE A 147 0.55 2.55 -14.70
N ILE A 148 1.58 3.37 -14.94
CA ILE A 148 1.72 4.10 -16.21
C ILE A 148 2.00 3.18 -17.38
N THR A 149 2.74 2.09 -17.18
CA THR A 149 3.03 1.10 -18.24
C THR A 149 1.84 0.20 -18.55
N SER A 150 0.94 -0.02 -17.60
CA SER A 150 -0.28 -0.81 -17.80
C SER A 150 -1.44 -0.02 -18.40
N THR A 151 -1.33 1.30 -18.51
CA THR A 151 -2.40 2.18 -18.98
C THR A 151 -2.23 2.54 -20.45
N ILE A 152 -3.25 2.28 -21.27
CA ILE A 152 -3.23 2.55 -22.72
C ILE A 152 -3.30 4.06 -23.00
N ALA A 153 -4.04 4.82 -22.18
CA ALA A 153 -4.18 6.27 -22.29
C ALA A 153 -3.85 6.92 -20.95
N ILE A 154 -2.73 7.64 -20.87
CA ILE A 154 -2.32 8.33 -19.65
C ILE A 154 -3.13 9.62 -19.52
N ASP A 155 -3.79 9.80 -18.37
CA ASP A 155 -4.47 11.05 -18.00
C ASP A 155 -3.49 12.25 -18.12
N HIS A 156 -3.96 13.35 -18.69
CA HIS A 156 -3.14 14.56 -18.89
C HIS A 156 -2.53 15.08 -17.56
N ARG A 157 -3.26 14.93 -16.46
CA ARG A 157 -2.76 15.29 -15.12
C ARG A 157 -1.55 14.44 -14.71
N VAL A 158 -1.58 13.14 -15.01
CA VAL A 158 -0.45 12.23 -14.80
C VAL A 158 0.75 12.65 -15.64
N GLN A 159 0.53 13.01 -16.91
CA GLN A 159 1.61 13.49 -17.79
C GLN A 159 2.32 14.71 -17.23
N ILE A 160 1.57 15.72 -16.74
CA ILE A 160 2.13 16.93 -16.13
C ILE A 160 2.97 16.57 -14.90
N MET A 161 2.46 15.70 -14.03
CA MET A 161 3.19 15.28 -12.83
C MET A 161 4.46 14.51 -13.18
N LEU A 162 4.43 13.64 -14.19
CA LEU A 162 5.60 12.89 -14.65
C LEU A 162 6.67 13.80 -15.23
N ILE A 163 6.31 14.79 -16.04
CA ILE A 163 7.24 15.79 -16.57
C ILE A 163 7.97 16.51 -15.43
N ASP A 164 7.27 16.81 -14.34
CA ASP A 164 7.87 17.49 -13.18
C ASP A 164 8.82 16.56 -12.41
N VAL A 165 8.41 15.34 -12.17
CA VAL A 165 9.23 14.33 -11.47
C VAL A 165 10.48 13.94 -12.26
N LEU A 166 10.39 13.85 -13.58
CA LEU A 166 11.51 13.50 -14.47
C LEU A 166 12.53 14.64 -14.69
N LYS A 167 12.31 15.83 -14.09
CA LYS A 167 13.35 16.87 -14.03
C LYS A 167 14.43 16.57 -13.00
N ASP A 168 14.16 15.65 -12.08
CA ASP A 168 15.15 15.21 -11.09
C ASP A 168 16.04 14.12 -11.69
N ASP A 169 17.32 14.43 -11.86
CA ASP A 169 18.31 13.52 -12.42
C ASP A 169 18.45 12.23 -11.60
N HIS A 170 18.22 12.29 -10.29
CA HIS A 170 18.24 11.12 -9.42
C HIS A 170 17.11 10.14 -9.76
N VAL A 171 15.92 10.65 -10.02
CA VAL A 171 14.78 9.82 -10.46
C VAL A 171 15.07 9.16 -11.80
N VAL A 172 15.62 9.91 -12.75
CA VAL A 172 15.99 9.39 -14.08
C VAL A 172 17.03 8.28 -13.95
N GLN A 173 18.02 8.45 -13.06
CA GLN A 173 19.02 7.42 -12.80
C GLN A 173 18.40 6.15 -12.18
N GLU A 174 17.53 6.27 -11.17
CA GLU A 174 16.84 5.13 -10.56
C GLU A 174 15.99 4.36 -11.58
N LEU A 175 15.28 5.08 -12.47
CA LEU A 175 14.52 4.46 -13.55
C LEU A 175 15.41 3.69 -14.53
N SER A 176 16.56 4.29 -14.90
CA SER A 176 17.56 3.64 -15.77
C SER A 176 18.11 2.37 -15.12
N ASP A 177 18.40 2.40 -13.83
CA ASP A 177 18.94 1.24 -13.11
C ASP A 177 17.89 0.14 -12.93
N LEU A 178 16.64 0.50 -12.71
CA LEU A 178 15.52 -0.46 -12.70
C LEU A 178 15.35 -1.13 -14.07
N GLN A 179 15.46 -0.36 -15.16
CA GLN A 179 15.35 -0.90 -16.52
C GLN A 179 16.45 -1.91 -16.86
N LYS A 180 17.64 -1.78 -16.27
CA LYS A 180 18.74 -2.73 -16.47
C LYS A 180 18.56 -4.06 -15.73
N GLN A 181 17.64 -4.11 -14.75
CA GLN A 181 17.37 -5.30 -13.94
C GLN A 181 16.26 -6.17 -14.52
N ILE A 182 15.54 -5.68 -15.52
CA ILE A 182 14.45 -6.38 -16.22
C ILE A 182 14.97 -6.95 -17.55
#